data_d4cf4ce88f61bdcc734a3880a38e0287
#
_entry.id   d4cf4ce88f61bdcc734a3880a38e0287
#
_cell.length_a   1.000
_cell.length_b   1.000
_cell.length_c   1.000
_cell.angle_alpha   90.00
_cell.angle_beta   90.00
_cell.angle_gamma   90.00
#
_symmetry.space_group_name_H-M   'P 1'
#
loop_
_entity.id
_entity.type
_entity.pdbx_description
1 polymer ?
#
loop_
_entity_poly.entity_id
_entity_poly.type
_entity_poly.pdbx_seq_one_letter_code
_entity_poly.pdbx_strand_id
1 'polypeptide(L)'
;MSSSSLNKTALSAGRRMRETLGSRSITPFIGIYDVFSASIASRHFDSLFVGGFGFAASYYGLPDIGFIAWPDIVAFVQRVRTVLPEHNILVDIDDGYCDTEVACHVVSLLEASGASGVVIEDQKRPRRCGHFDGKQIMELEEYLDKLRTVLATRRELFVVARTDSSDPEDIAIRVKAFADAGADAVLVDGLKSFDTIRQLKALVDRPLCFNQIAGGKSPDCTLSELSEAGVSLAIYSTPCLFPVQTAIEDALTELKANDGSLAKSRIGVKDCTKILSENLARRGSKCI
;
A
#
# COMPACT_ATOMS: atom_id res chain seq x y z
N MET A 1 -37.53 19.16 -25.71
CA MET A 1 -37.35 18.58 -24.40
C MET A 1 -35.90 18.13 -24.31
N SER A 2 -35.07 18.98 -23.69
CA SER A 2 -33.61 18.77 -23.60
C SER A 2 -33.33 17.93 -22.34
N SER A 3 -32.93 16.71 -22.49
CA SER A 3 -32.40 15.87 -21.40
C SER A 3 -30.99 16.33 -21.10
N SER A 4 -30.83 17.15 -20.06
CA SER A 4 -29.52 17.42 -19.47
C SER A 4 -28.98 16.13 -18.86
N SER A 5 -28.09 15.44 -19.58
CA SER A 5 -27.24 14.42 -19.00
C SER A 5 -26.29 15.14 -18.04
N LEU A 6 -26.63 15.16 -16.75
CA LEU A 6 -25.70 15.51 -15.69
C LEU A 6 -24.48 14.62 -15.84
N ASN A 7 -23.39 15.19 -16.32
CA ASN A 7 -22.05 14.59 -16.27
C ASN A 7 -21.78 14.27 -14.79
N LYS A 8 -22.00 13.04 -14.35
CA LYS A 8 -21.52 12.56 -13.06
C LYS A 8 -20.00 12.67 -13.09
N THR A 9 -19.46 13.73 -12.52
CA THR A 9 -18.02 13.87 -12.34
C THR A 9 -17.52 12.61 -11.66
N ALA A 10 -16.64 11.87 -12.31
CA ALA A 10 -16.09 10.64 -11.73
C ALA A 10 -15.43 10.98 -10.40
N LEU A 11 -15.72 10.18 -9.36
CA LEU A 11 -15.11 10.35 -8.05
C LEU A 11 -13.59 10.30 -8.15
N SER A 12 -12.91 11.18 -7.42
CA SER A 12 -11.46 11.07 -7.27
C SER A 12 -11.07 9.74 -6.63
N ALA A 13 -9.84 9.30 -6.86
CA ALA A 13 -9.34 8.04 -6.29
C ALA A 13 -9.34 8.06 -4.74
N GLY A 14 -8.99 9.21 -4.14
CA GLY A 14 -9.03 9.38 -2.68
C GLY A 14 -10.44 9.34 -2.10
N ARG A 15 -11.40 9.98 -2.78
CA ARG A 15 -12.81 9.93 -2.35
C ARG A 15 -13.38 8.52 -2.45
N ARG A 16 -13.10 7.81 -3.54
CA ARG A 16 -13.51 6.41 -3.71
C ARG A 16 -12.95 5.52 -2.60
N MET A 17 -11.69 5.72 -2.19
CA MET A 17 -11.10 4.99 -1.07
C MET A 17 -11.87 5.25 0.23
N ARG A 18 -12.21 6.52 0.55
CA ARG A 18 -13.01 6.86 1.74
C ARG A 18 -14.39 6.20 1.72
N GLU A 19 -15.06 6.19 0.57
CA GLU A 19 -16.35 5.50 0.40
C GLU A 19 -16.22 3.98 0.61
N THR A 20 -15.15 3.36 0.06
CA THR A 20 -14.88 1.93 0.27
C THR A 20 -14.70 1.61 1.75
N LEU A 21 -13.88 2.40 2.46
CA LEU A 21 -13.63 2.21 3.89
C LEU A 21 -14.87 2.49 4.74
N GLY A 22 -15.67 3.48 4.39
CA GLY A 22 -16.93 3.79 5.10
C GLY A 22 -18.05 2.76 4.89
N SER A 23 -17.97 1.95 3.84
CA SER A 23 -18.97 0.94 3.49
C SER A 23 -18.67 -0.46 4.04
N ARG A 24 -17.50 -0.69 4.63
CA ARG A 24 -17.02 -2.00 5.10
C ARG A 24 -16.47 -1.91 6.52
N SER A 25 -16.60 -2.98 7.29
CA SER A 25 -15.97 -3.08 8.62
C SER A 25 -14.44 -3.10 8.53
N ILE A 26 -13.89 -3.79 7.51
CA ILE A 26 -12.47 -3.88 7.23
C ILE A 26 -12.24 -4.01 5.72
N THR A 27 -11.17 -3.40 5.21
CA THR A 27 -10.78 -3.49 3.81
C THR A 27 -9.35 -4.04 3.69
N PRO A 28 -9.15 -5.19 3.02
CA PRO A 28 -7.82 -5.72 2.74
C PRO A 28 -7.17 -4.97 1.56
N PHE A 29 -5.91 -4.58 1.73
CA PHE A 29 -5.04 -4.00 0.72
C PHE A 29 -3.94 -4.99 0.37
N ILE A 30 -3.88 -5.44 -0.88
CA ILE A 30 -3.00 -6.52 -1.32
C ILE A 30 -1.74 -5.97 -1.95
N GLY A 31 -0.60 -6.34 -1.38
CA GLY A 31 0.74 -5.97 -1.85
C GLY A 31 1.02 -6.49 -3.24
N ILE A 32 1.32 -5.56 -4.13
CA ILE A 32 1.69 -5.78 -5.52
C ILE A 32 3.08 -5.21 -5.78
N TYR A 33 3.78 -5.75 -6.77
CA TYR A 33 5.14 -5.32 -7.06
C TYR A 33 5.39 -5.07 -8.55
N ASP A 34 4.47 -5.49 -9.42
CA ASP A 34 4.45 -5.19 -10.85
C ASP A 34 3.00 -5.11 -11.38
N VAL A 35 2.84 -4.72 -12.65
CA VAL A 35 1.51 -4.57 -13.26
C VAL A 35 0.81 -5.92 -13.45
N PHE A 36 1.58 -7.00 -13.61
CA PHE A 36 1.00 -8.33 -13.80
C PHE A 36 0.46 -8.90 -12.48
N SER A 37 1.22 -8.78 -11.38
CA SER A 37 0.73 -9.13 -10.03
C SER A 37 -0.49 -8.30 -9.64
N ALA A 38 -0.50 -7.00 -10.00
CA ALA A 38 -1.67 -6.13 -9.82
C ALA A 38 -2.89 -6.66 -10.59
N SER A 39 -2.70 -7.08 -11.85
CA SER A 39 -3.78 -7.64 -12.68
C SER A 39 -4.34 -8.93 -12.13
N ILE A 40 -3.51 -9.78 -11.52
CA ILE A 40 -3.96 -11.02 -10.88
C ILE A 40 -4.69 -10.69 -9.57
N ALA A 41 -4.09 -9.87 -8.70
CA ALA A 41 -4.67 -9.48 -7.42
C ALA A 41 -6.05 -8.81 -7.58
N SER A 42 -6.22 -7.98 -8.61
CA SER A 42 -7.47 -7.28 -8.92
C SER A 42 -8.66 -8.19 -9.27
N ARG A 43 -8.41 -9.47 -9.55
CA ARG A 43 -9.48 -10.46 -9.79
C ARG A 43 -10.10 -10.98 -8.50
N HIS A 44 -9.47 -10.70 -7.36
CA HIS A 44 -9.86 -11.17 -6.04
C HIS A 44 -10.16 -10.03 -5.07
N PHE A 45 -9.48 -8.87 -5.24
CA PHE A 45 -9.57 -7.73 -4.34
C PHE A 45 -9.64 -6.42 -5.13
N ASP A 46 -10.36 -5.45 -4.61
CA ASP A 46 -10.52 -4.12 -5.21
C ASP A 46 -9.57 -3.05 -4.64
N SER A 47 -8.74 -3.42 -3.68
CA SER A 47 -7.79 -2.52 -3.02
C SER A 47 -6.39 -3.12 -3.01
N LEU A 48 -5.43 -2.35 -3.52
CA LEU A 48 -4.06 -2.77 -3.77
C LEU A 48 -3.08 -1.88 -2.99
N PHE A 49 -1.96 -2.44 -2.62
CA PHE A 49 -0.89 -1.76 -1.90
C PHE A 49 0.43 -1.82 -2.67
N VAL A 50 1.05 -0.68 -2.88
CA VAL A 50 2.40 -0.55 -3.42
C VAL A 50 3.33 -0.36 -2.23
N GLY A 51 3.91 -1.47 -1.74
CA GLY A 51 4.81 -1.46 -0.60
C GLY A 51 6.27 -1.41 -1.01
N GLY A 52 7.10 -0.76 -0.19
CA GLY A 52 8.54 -0.61 -0.42
C GLY A 52 9.25 -1.94 -0.61
N PHE A 53 8.97 -2.92 0.25
CA PHE A 53 9.63 -4.24 0.20
C PHE A 53 9.43 -4.95 -1.14
N GLY A 54 8.18 -5.08 -1.60
CA GLY A 54 7.87 -5.75 -2.87
C GLY A 54 8.44 -5.02 -4.07
N PHE A 55 8.36 -3.69 -4.07
CA PHE A 55 8.87 -2.87 -5.15
C PHE A 55 10.41 -2.88 -5.22
N ALA A 56 11.11 -2.73 -4.09
CA ALA A 56 12.58 -2.80 -4.05
C ALA A 56 13.10 -4.16 -4.54
N ALA A 57 12.48 -5.25 -4.06
CA ALA A 57 12.86 -6.60 -4.46
C ALA A 57 12.66 -6.84 -5.97
N SER A 58 11.51 -6.43 -6.53
CA SER A 58 11.18 -6.73 -7.94
C SER A 58 11.82 -5.77 -8.94
N TYR A 59 11.93 -4.50 -8.60
CA TYR A 59 12.40 -3.46 -9.52
C TYR A 59 13.92 -3.28 -9.48
N TYR A 60 14.51 -3.32 -8.27
CA TYR A 60 15.95 -3.11 -8.08
C TYR A 60 16.71 -4.39 -7.74
N GLY A 61 16.05 -5.46 -7.26
CA GLY A 61 16.71 -6.64 -6.70
C GLY A 61 17.48 -6.31 -5.41
N LEU A 62 17.04 -5.29 -4.65
CA LEU A 62 17.71 -4.76 -3.47
C LEU A 62 16.79 -4.80 -2.25
N PRO A 63 17.36 -4.77 -1.02
CA PRO A 63 16.57 -4.70 0.20
C PRO A 63 15.86 -3.35 0.35
N ASP A 64 14.76 -3.34 1.11
CA ASP A 64 13.96 -2.14 1.43
C ASP A 64 14.65 -1.30 2.53
N ILE A 65 15.62 -0.49 2.14
CA ILE A 65 16.42 0.38 3.02
C ILE A 65 16.63 1.79 2.44
N GLY A 66 15.65 2.30 1.67
CA GLY A 66 15.66 3.66 1.12
C GLY A 66 16.32 3.79 -0.25
N PHE A 67 16.47 2.70 -1.02
CA PHE A 67 16.93 2.74 -2.42
C PHE A 67 15.87 3.24 -3.40
N ILE A 68 14.59 3.20 -3.02
CA ILE A 68 13.49 3.51 -3.93
C ILE A 68 13.51 5.01 -4.26
N ALA A 69 13.58 5.30 -5.55
CA ALA A 69 13.45 6.65 -6.05
C ALA A 69 11.98 6.99 -6.31
N TRP A 70 11.51 8.13 -5.82
CA TRP A 70 10.11 8.54 -6.00
C TRP A 70 9.63 8.59 -7.47
N PRO A 71 10.46 8.96 -8.49
CA PRO A 71 10.01 8.92 -9.88
C PRO A 71 9.61 7.52 -10.35
N ASP A 72 10.27 6.48 -9.85
CA ASP A 72 9.97 5.09 -10.21
C ASP A 72 8.63 4.63 -9.62
N ILE A 73 8.35 5.01 -8.37
CA ILE A 73 7.04 4.75 -7.73
C ILE A 73 5.92 5.46 -8.47
N VAL A 74 6.10 6.74 -8.81
CA VAL A 74 5.10 7.51 -9.58
C VAL A 74 4.83 6.86 -10.93
N ALA A 75 5.89 6.50 -11.67
CA ALA A 75 5.77 5.81 -12.95
C ALA A 75 5.11 4.44 -12.82
N PHE A 76 5.36 3.72 -11.74
CA PHE A 76 4.71 2.44 -11.46
C PHE A 76 3.20 2.62 -11.22
N VAL A 77 2.80 3.56 -10.37
CA VAL A 77 1.39 3.87 -10.11
C VAL A 77 0.66 4.25 -11.40
N GLN A 78 1.27 5.06 -12.27
CA GLN A 78 0.71 5.40 -13.58
C GLN A 78 0.43 4.16 -14.42
N ARG A 79 1.39 3.22 -14.49
CA ARG A 79 1.21 1.96 -15.24
C ARG A 79 0.09 1.10 -14.66
N VAL A 80 0.04 0.93 -13.34
CA VAL A 80 -1.05 0.20 -12.67
C VAL A 80 -2.39 0.86 -12.96
N ARG A 81 -2.49 2.19 -12.85
CA ARG A 81 -3.73 2.94 -13.08
C ARG A 81 -4.25 2.81 -14.51
N THR A 82 -3.36 2.67 -15.52
CA THR A 82 -3.80 2.47 -16.91
C THR A 82 -4.55 1.16 -17.12
N VAL A 83 -4.27 0.12 -16.35
CA VAL A 83 -4.92 -1.20 -16.48
C VAL A 83 -5.99 -1.44 -15.41
N LEU A 84 -5.93 -0.72 -14.30
CA LEU A 84 -6.85 -0.82 -13.16
C LEU A 84 -7.43 0.55 -12.78
N PRO A 85 -8.30 1.13 -13.61
CA PRO A 85 -8.76 2.52 -13.46
C PRO A 85 -9.61 2.75 -12.21
N GLU A 86 -10.29 1.73 -11.67
CA GLU A 86 -11.26 1.87 -10.59
C GLU A 86 -10.78 1.33 -9.24
N HIS A 87 -9.66 0.60 -9.18
CA HIS A 87 -9.14 0.01 -7.95
C HIS A 87 -8.58 1.07 -7.01
N ASN A 88 -8.70 0.84 -5.70
CA ASN A 88 -7.96 1.63 -4.72
C ASN A 88 -6.48 1.27 -4.77
N ILE A 89 -5.61 2.27 -4.80
CA ILE A 89 -4.15 2.10 -4.79
C ILE A 89 -3.60 2.92 -3.63
N LEU A 90 -3.17 2.24 -2.57
CA LEU A 90 -2.45 2.81 -1.43
C LEU A 90 -0.95 2.63 -1.68
N VAL A 91 -0.16 3.67 -1.51
CA VAL A 91 1.27 3.72 -1.86
C VAL A 91 2.10 4.04 -0.62
N ASP A 92 3.08 3.21 -0.31
CA ASP A 92 4.11 3.50 0.68
C ASP A 92 5.11 4.51 0.09
N ILE A 93 5.29 5.63 0.76
CA ILE A 93 6.23 6.69 0.36
C ILE A 93 7.35 6.86 1.38
N ASP A 94 7.60 5.85 2.19
CA ASP A 94 8.65 5.87 3.21
C ASP A 94 8.50 7.10 4.13
N ASP A 95 9.63 7.77 4.44
CA ASP A 95 9.71 9.02 5.20
C ASP A 95 9.30 10.27 4.39
N GLY A 96 8.75 10.11 3.19
CA GLY A 96 8.47 11.18 2.24
C GLY A 96 9.71 11.63 1.45
N TYR A 97 10.72 10.77 1.31
CA TYR A 97 11.96 11.00 0.56
C TYR A 97 12.82 12.15 1.10
N CYS A 98 12.96 12.21 2.42
CA CYS A 98 13.84 13.08 3.18
C CYS A 98 13.18 14.38 3.65
N ASP A 99 13.02 15.38 2.82
CA ASP A 99 12.50 16.68 3.24
C ASP A 99 11.01 16.88 2.93
N THR A 100 10.43 17.89 3.55
CA THR A 100 8.99 18.15 3.49
C THR A 100 8.54 18.60 2.10
N GLU A 101 9.35 19.39 1.37
CA GLU A 101 9.05 19.89 0.04
C GLU A 101 9.00 18.75 -0.96
N VAL A 102 9.94 17.79 -0.86
CA VAL A 102 9.93 16.58 -1.70
C VAL A 102 8.72 15.72 -1.39
N ALA A 103 8.38 15.51 -0.12
CA ALA A 103 7.18 14.76 0.27
C ALA A 103 5.92 15.37 -0.33
N CYS A 104 5.75 16.70 -0.26
CA CYS A 104 4.62 17.41 -0.85
C CYS A 104 4.57 17.29 -2.38
N HIS A 105 5.72 17.38 -3.03
CA HIS A 105 5.83 17.20 -4.48
C HIS A 105 5.40 15.78 -4.89
N VAL A 106 5.91 14.76 -4.20
CA VAL A 106 5.57 13.35 -4.46
C VAL A 106 4.09 13.06 -4.23
N VAL A 107 3.53 13.57 -3.15
CA VAL A 107 2.09 13.47 -2.85
C VAL A 107 1.24 14.06 -3.97
N SER A 108 1.59 15.26 -4.46
CA SER A 108 0.90 15.91 -5.58
C SER A 108 0.99 15.09 -6.87
N LEU A 109 2.16 14.51 -7.18
CA LEU A 109 2.35 13.68 -8.37
C LEU A 109 1.60 12.35 -8.27
N LEU A 110 1.61 11.70 -7.11
CA LEU A 110 0.88 10.45 -6.88
C LEU A 110 -0.62 10.66 -6.99
N GLU A 111 -1.15 11.75 -6.41
CA GLU A 111 -2.55 12.11 -6.54
C GLU A 111 -2.94 12.36 -8.00
N ALA A 112 -2.13 13.12 -8.74
CA ALA A 112 -2.33 13.37 -10.17
C ALA A 112 -2.23 12.08 -11.01
N SER A 113 -1.40 11.12 -10.58
CA SER A 113 -1.26 9.79 -11.20
C SER A 113 -2.39 8.82 -10.82
N GLY A 114 -3.31 9.25 -9.94
CA GLY A 114 -4.48 8.49 -9.55
C GLY A 114 -4.24 7.52 -8.38
N ALA A 115 -3.20 7.69 -7.57
CA ALA A 115 -3.13 7.03 -6.28
C ALA A 115 -4.37 7.39 -5.44
N SER A 116 -4.87 6.44 -4.64
CA SER A 116 -6.00 6.66 -3.75
C SER A 116 -5.54 7.18 -2.39
N GLY A 117 -4.37 6.75 -1.95
CA GLY A 117 -3.77 7.18 -0.70
C GLY A 117 -2.28 6.91 -0.65
N VAL A 118 -1.66 7.45 0.38
CA VAL A 118 -0.26 7.21 0.73
C VAL A 118 -0.12 6.82 2.19
N VAL A 119 0.95 6.06 2.49
CA VAL A 119 1.46 5.84 3.83
C VAL A 119 2.76 6.62 3.96
N ILE A 120 2.88 7.45 4.99
CA ILE A 120 4.09 8.21 5.31
C ILE A 120 4.52 7.92 6.74
N GLU A 121 5.81 7.59 6.93
CA GLU A 121 6.35 7.14 8.21
C GLU A 121 7.25 8.17 8.88
N ASP A 122 7.43 8.02 10.19
CA ASP A 122 8.25 8.89 11.04
C ASP A 122 9.72 8.43 11.19
N GLN A 123 10.20 7.51 10.35
CA GLN A 123 11.60 7.07 10.42
C GLN A 123 12.58 8.17 10.01
N LYS A 124 13.74 8.23 10.72
CA LYS A 124 14.94 8.94 10.28
C LYS A 124 15.75 8.09 9.31
N ARG A 125 16.45 8.75 8.40
CA ARG A 125 17.44 8.07 7.55
C ARG A 125 18.74 7.79 8.33
N PRO A 126 19.39 6.63 8.09
CA PRO A 126 19.03 5.59 7.13
C PRO A 126 17.83 4.75 7.61
N ARG A 127 16.77 4.72 6.80
CA ARG A 127 15.56 3.96 7.10
C ARG A 127 15.77 2.44 6.99
N ARG A 128 14.88 1.69 7.62
CA ARG A 128 14.83 0.22 7.55
C ARG A 128 13.39 -0.24 7.41
N CYS A 129 13.19 -1.43 6.87
CA CYS A 129 11.87 -2.05 6.88
C CYS A 129 11.32 -2.11 8.32
N GLY A 130 10.04 -1.80 8.51
CA GLY A 130 9.39 -1.72 9.83
C GLY A 130 9.50 -2.98 10.68
N HIS A 131 9.64 -4.14 10.04
CA HIS A 131 9.80 -5.44 10.70
C HIS A 131 11.24 -5.74 11.16
N PHE A 132 12.22 -4.87 10.89
CA PHE A 132 13.60 -4.99 11.40
C PHE A 132 13.85 -4.10 12.61
N ASP A 133 14.93 -4.40 13.34
CA ASP A 133 15.37 -3.62 14.50
C ASP A 133 16.37 -2.52 14.11
N GLY A 134 16.61 -1.58 15.03
CA GLY A 134 17.59 -0.50 14.86
C GLY A 134 17.07 0.70 14.05
N LYS A 135 15.76 0.86 13.95
CA LYS A 135 15.11 2.07 13.41
C LYS A 135 15.36 3.27 14.32
N GLN A 136 15.50 4.43 13.73
CA GLN A 136 15.51 5.72 14.40
C GLN A 136 14.28 6.51 13.98
N ILE A 137 13.67 7.22 14.92
CA ILE A 137 12.39 7.91 14.73
C ILE A 137 12.60 9.40 14.87
N MET A 138 11.91 10.21 14.06
CA MET A 138 11.91 11.68 14.16
C MET A 138 11.32 12.12 15.47
N GLU A 139 11.77 13.28 15.95
CA GLU A 139 11.07 13.96 17.03
C GLU A 139 9.61 14.21 16.62
N LEU A 140 8.69 14.08 17.55
CA LEU A 140 7.26 14.13 17.26
C LEU A 140 6.86 15.41 16.50
N GLU A 141 7.31 16.58 16.98
CA GLU A 141 6.97 17.86 16.34
C GLU A 141 7.57 17.99 14.94
N GLU A 142 8.79 17.49 14.73
CA GLU A 142 9.42 17.47 13.40
C GLU A 142 8.56 16.68 12.39
N TYR A 143 8.10 15.50 12.80
CA TYR A 143 7.21 14.69 11.94
C TYR A 143 5.83 15.34 11.78
N LEU A 144 5.26 15.91 12.83
CA LEU A 144 3.95 16.58 12.76
C LEU A 144 3.97 17.78 11.80
N ASP A 145 5.04 18.56 11.77
CA ASP A 145 5.18 19.69 10.84
C ASP A 145 5.22 19.18 9.39
N LYS A 146 5.96 18.10 9.11
CA LYS A 146 5.95 17.43 7.81
C LYS A 146 4.55 16.90 7.47
N LEU A 147 3.91 16.18 8.37
CA LEU A 147 2.58 15.61 8.17
C LEU A 147 1.53 16.69 7.89
N ARG A 148 1.49 17.77 8.67
CA ARG A 148 0.56 18.89 8.47
C ARG A 148 0.75 19.55 7.10
N THR A 149 2.01 19.72 6.66
CA THR A 149 2.32 20.29 5.35
C THR A 149 1.88 19.38 4.20
N VAL A 150 2.11 18.08 4.33
CA VAL A 150 1.60 17.06 3.38
C VAL A 150 0.07 17.09 3.32
N LEU A 151 -0.59 17.13 4.49
CA LEU A 151 -2.05 17.19 4.57
C LEU A 151 -2.63 18.46 3.95
N ALA A 152 -1.94 19.59 4.08
CA ALA A 152 -2.35 20.86 3.46
C ALA A 152 -2.13 20.87 1.93
N THR A 153 -1.15 20.12 1.43
CA THR A 153 -0.80 20.05 0.01
C THR A 153 -1.75 19.19 -0.80
N ARG A 154 -2.22 18.06 -0.22
CA ARG A 154 -3.14 17.14 -0.90
C ARG A 154 -4.46 17.82 -1.25
N ARG A 155 -5.13 17.34 -2.30
CA ARG A 155 -6.53 17.73 -2.62
C ARG A 155 -7.51 16.78 -1.92
N GLU A 156 -7.53 15.51 -2.35
CA GLU A 156 -8.43 14.47 -1.84
C GLU A 156 -7.71 13.15 -1.52
N LEU A 157 -6.37 13.09 -1.69
CA LEU A 157 -5.58 11.89 -1.42
C LEU A 157 -5.75 11.45 0.04
N PHE A 158 -5.93 10.15 0.28
CA PHE A 158 -6.02 9.58 1.62
C PHE A 158 -4.62 9.46 2.23
N VAL A 159 -4.42 9.94 3.44
CA VAL A 159 -3.10 9.90 4.11
C VAL A 159 -3.16 9.04 5.35
N VAL A 160 -2.36 7.98 5.37
CA VAL A 160 -2.09 7.12 6.52
C VAL A 160 -0.80 7.60 7.16
N ALA A 161 -0.87 8.12 8.39
CA ALA A 161 0.32 8.45 9.17
C ALA A 161 0.81 7.22 9.92
N ARG A 162 2.08 6.86 9.71
CA ARG A 162 2.69 5.66 10.27
C ARG A 162 3.76 6.03 11.30
N THR A 163 3.76 5.30 12.42
CA THR A 163 4.89 5.29 13.34
C THR A 163 5.57 3.93 13.38
N ASP A 164 6.87 3.96 13.46
CA ASP A 164 7.74 2.82 13.67
C ASP A 164 8.33 2.77 15.08
N SER A 165 7.77 3.54 16.02
CA SER A 165 8.12 3.47 17.44
C SER A 165 7.85 2.08 18.00
N SER A 166 8.70 1.65 18.93
CA SER A 166 8.55 0.41 19.67
C SER A 166 8.20 0.63 21.16
N ASP A 167 8.19 1.88 21.60
CA ASP A 167 7.81 2.26 22.95
C ASP A 167 6.30 2.45 23.05
N PRO A 168 5.57 1.70 23.91
CA PRO A 168 4.13 1.78 24.01
C PRO A 168 3.60 3.17 24.41
N GLU A 169 4.32 3.92 25.24
CA GLU A 169 3.90 5.27 25.67
C GLU A 169 4.08 6.26 24.50
N ASP A 170 5.21 6.22 23.80
CA ASP A 170 5.47 7.04 22.61
C ASP A 170 4.50 6.69 21.47
N ILE A 171 4.18 5.41 21.26
CA ILE A 171 3.17 4.97 20.28
C ILE A 171 1.81 5.64 20.56
N ALA A 172 1.33 5.60 21.81
CA ALA A 172 0.04 6.17 22.17
C ALA A 172 0.00 7.70 21.94
N ILE A 173 1.08 8.39 22.30
CA ILE A 173 1.24 9.83 22.08
C ILE A 173 1.21 10.15 20.59
N ARG A 174 2.01 9.43 19.77
CA ARG A 174 2.12 9.65 18.32
C ARG A 174 0.80 9.37 17.60
N VAL A 175 0.17 8.24 17.85
CA VAL A 175 -1.10 7.86 17.22
C VAL A 175 -2.18 8.93 17.46
N LYS A 176 -2.27 9.43 18.70
CA LYS A 176 -3.19 10.52 19.03
C LYS A 176 -2.83 11.81 18.29
N ALA A 177 -1.55 12.20 18.31
CA ALA A 177 -1.08 13.41 17.66
C ALA A 177 -1.28 13.37 16.14
N PHE A 178 -1.09 12.22 15.50
CA PHE A 178 -1.34 12.03 14.05
C PHE A 178 -2.83 12.19 13.70
N ALA A 179 -3.70 11.62 14.53
CA ALA A 179 -5.16 11.76 14.37
C ALA A 179 -5.59 13.22 14.56
N ASP A 180 -5.07 13.90 15.59
CA ASP A 180 -5.35 15.31 15.88
C ASP A 180 -4.81 16.25 14.78
N ALA A 181 -3.67 15.91 14.16
CA ALA A 181 -3.13 16.63 13.00
C ALA A 181 -3.98 16.50 11.73
N GLY A 182 -4.91 15.55 11.67
CA GLY A 182 -5.84 15.37 10.56
C GLY A 182 -5.48 14.26 9.57
N ALA A 183 -4.63 13.30 9.96
CA ALA A 183 -4.43 12.08 9.19
C ALA A 183 -5.77 11.34 9.01
N ASP A 184 -5.97 10.73 7.84
CA ASP A 184 -7.20 9.98 7.55
C ASP A 184 -7.22 8.62 8.27
N ALA A 185 -6.05 8.04 8.49
CA ALA A 185 -5.85 6.80 9.25
C ALA A 185 -4.48 6.83 9.93
N VAL A 186 -4.30 5.94 10.89
CA VAL A 186 -3.02 5.75 11.60
C VAL A 186 -2.55 4.30 11.50
N LEU A 187 -1.24 4.11 11.38
CA LEU A 187 -0.56 2.82 11.33
C LEU A 187 0.57 2.78 12.35
N VAL A 188 0.59 1.75 13.17
CA VAL A 188 1.76 1.37 13.97
C VAL A 188 2.33 0.11 13.36
N ASP A 189 3.55 0.17 12.81
CA ASP A 189 4.11 -0.97 12.11
C ASP A 189 4.76 -1.97 13.06
N GLY A 190 4.55 -3.26 12.80
CA GLY A 190 5.12 -4.33 13.62
C GLY A 190 4.43 -4.55 14.98
N LEU A 191 3.17 -4.18 15.14
CA LEU A 191 2.38 -4.48 16.34
C LEU A 191 2.30 -5.99 16.58
N LYS A 192 2.52 -6.40 17.85
CA LYS A 192 2.64 -7.81 18.26
C LYS A 192 1.39 -8.34 18.99
N SER A 193 0.44 -7.49 19.34
CA SER A 193 -0.67 -7.85 20.24
C SER A 193 -1.99 -7.22 19.82
N PHE A 194 -3.06 -8.01 19.83
CA PHE A 194 -4.44 -7.52 19.66
C PHE A 194 -4.88 -6.56 20.76
N ASP A 195 -4.40 -6.75 22.00
CA ASP A 195 -4.75 -5.86 23.10
C ASP A 195 -4.20 -4.46 22.86
N THR A 196 -2.99 -4.37 22.31
CA THR A 196 -2.43 -3.06 21.90
C THR A 196 -3.30 -2.42 20.81
N ILE A 197 -3.78 -3.19 19.82
CA ILE A 197 -4.67 -2.67 18.76
C ILE A 197 -5.95 -2.10 19.38
N ARG A 198 -6.60 -2.84 20.31
CA ARG A 198 -7.82 -2.38 20.99
C ARG A 198 -7.58 -1.11 21.81
N GLN A 199 -6.44 -1.05 22.52
CA GLN A 199 -6.05 0.14 23.30
C GLN A 199 -5.87 1.35 22.37
N LEU A 200 -5.17 1.19 21.24
CA LEU A 200 -5.00 2.26 20.26
C LEU A 200 -6.34 2.71 19.65
N LYS A 201 -7.24 1.76 19.36
CA LYS A 201 -8.58 2.09 18.84
C LYS A 201 -9.41 2.91 19.84
N ALA A 202 -9.23 2.67 21.14
CA ALA A 202 -9.90 3.46 22.18
C ALA A 202 -9.35 4.90 22.30
N LEU A 203 -8.16 5.17 21.78
CA LEU A 203 -7.54 6.50 21.85
C LEU A 203 -7.94 7.43 20.70
N VAL A 204 -8.36 6.87 19.54
CA VAL A 204 -8.60 7.65 18.32
C VAL A 204 -9.86 7.19 17.58
N ASP A 205 -10.60 8.15 17.04
CA ASP A 205 -11.76 7.88 16.18
C ASP A 205 -11.37 7.56 14.72
N ARG A 206 -10.10 7.75 14.39
CA ARG A 206 -9.60 7.48 13.03
C ARG A 206 -9.53 6.00 12.73
N PRO A 207 -9.68 5.59 11.45
CA PRO A 207 -9.39 4.25 11.01
C PRO A 207 -8.00 3.78 11.44
N LEU A 208 -7.90 2.57 12.01
CA LEU A 208 -6.62 1.92 12.27
C LEU A 208 -6.23 1.08 11.07
N CYS A 209 -4.98 1.21 10.67
CA CYS A 209 -4.34 0.37 9.68
C CYS A 209 -3.43 -0.66 10.37
N PHE A 210 -3.43 -1.88 9.86
CA PHE A 210 -2.57 -2.97 10.34
C PHE A 210 -1.83 -3.60 9.17
N ASN A 211 -0.53 -3.84 9.34
CA ASN A 211 0.32 -4.46 8.32
C ASN A 211 0.69 -5.89 8.72
N GLN A 212 0.37 -6.84 7.85
CA GLN A 212 0.65 -8.26 8.03
C GLN A 212 1.62 -8.74 6.97
N ILE A 213 2.75 -9.28 7.43
CA ILE A 213 3.80 -9.88 6.59
C ILE A 213 4.11 -11.27 7.10
N ALA A 214 4.09 -12.27 6.25
CA ALA A 214 4.47 -13.63 6.61
C ALA A 214 5.90 -13.67 7.12
N GLY A 215 6.13 -14.25 8.32
CA GLY A 215 7.42 -14.26 9.00
C GLY A 215 7.86 -12.91 9.58
N GLY A 216 6.99 -11.89 9.58
CA GLY A 216 7.22 -10.59 10.21
C GLY A 216 6.98 -10.58 11.71
N LYS A 217 6.94 -9.38 12.32
CA LYS A 217 6.71 -9.20 13.77
C LYS A 217 5.25 -9.31 14.18
N SER A 218 4.33 -9.01 13.26
CA SER A 218 2.89 -9.05 13.52
C SER A 218 2.37 -10.48 13.57
N PRO A 219 1.41 -10.80 14.46
CA PRO A 219 0.82 -12.12 14.54
C PRO A 219 0.05 -12.45 13.26
N ASP A 220 0.02 -13.72 12.87
CA ASP A 220 -0.89 -14.20 11.84
C ASP A 220 -2.32 -14.14 12.38
N CYS A 221 -3.20 -13.47 11.62
CA CYS A 221 -4.57 -13.26 12.01
C CYS A 221 -5.51 -13.17 10.80
N THR A 222 -6.76 -13.47 11.06
CA THR A 222 -7.83 -13.37 10.08
C THR A 222 -8.35 -11.93 9.97
N LEU A 223 -9.03 -11.60 8.86
CA LEU A 223 -9.72 -10.32 8.71
C LEU A 223 -10.80 -10.11 9.77
N SER A 224 -11.48 -11.18 10.20
CA SER A 224 -12.51 -11.13 11.24
C SER A 224 -11.89 -10.70 12.58
N GLU A 225 -10.81 -11.33 13.01
CA GLU A 225 -10.11 -10.98 14.26
C GLU A 225 -9.57 -9.54 14.23
N LEU A 226 -9.05 -9.09 13.09
CA LEU A 226 -8.62 -7.70 12.92
C LEU A 226 -9.79 -6.72 13.01
N SER A 227 -10.91 -7.04 12.35
CA SER A 227 -12.13 -6.23 12.42
C SER A 227 -12.67 -6.10 13.83
N GLU A 228 -12.74 -7.22 14.57
CA GLU A 228 -13.16 -7.27 15.97
C GLU A 228 -12.23 -6.48 16.90
N ALA A 229 -10.93 -6.41 16.57
CA ALA A 229 -9.96 -5.57 17.28
C ALA A 229 -10.07 -4.09 16.94
N GLY A 230 -10.88 -3.71 15.93
CA GLY A 230 -11.11 -2.33 15.52
C GLY A 230 -10.24 -1.83 14.36
N VAL A 231 -9.57 -2.74 13.64
CA VAL A 231 -8.82 -2.42 12.41
C VAL A 231 -9.80 -2.17 11.26
N SER A 232 -9.55 -1.12 10.48
CA SER A 232 -10.35 -0.78 9.30
C SER A 232 -9.62 -1.05 7.98
N LEU A 233 -8.28 -0.97 7.98
CA LEU A 233 -7.42 -1.28 6.83
C LEU A 233 -6.45 -2.40 7.20
N ALA A 234 -6.50 -3.50 6.47
CA ALA A 234 -5.53 -4.59 6.62
C ALA A 234 -4.60 -4.63 5.41
N ILE A 235 -3.34 -4.25 5.59
CA ILE A 235 -2.31 -4.36 4.54
C ILE A 235 -1.70 -5.76 4.60
N TYR A 236 -1.64 -6.42 3.46
CA TYR A 236 -0.90 -7.66 3.22
C TYR A 236 0.24 -7.34 2.27
N SER A 237 1.44 -7.08 2.79
CA SER A 237 2.54 -6.51 1.99
C SER A 237 3.13 -7.49 0.96
N THR A 238 3.16 -8.81 1.23
CA THR A 238 3.96 -9.77 0.45
C THR A 238 3.23 -11.01 -0.07
N PRO A 239 1.89 -11.08 -0.12
CA PRO A 239 1.17 -12.29 -0.50
C PRO A 239 1.37 -12.67 -1.98
N CYS A 240 1.77 -11.72 -2.83
CA CYS A 240 2.09 -11.97 -4.22
C CYS A 240 3.58 -12.28 -4.44
N LEU A 241 4.48 -11.82 -3.56
CA LEU A 241 5.94 -11.91 -3.76
C LEU A 241 6.51 -13.26 -3.30
N PHE A 242 6.27 -13.65 -2.05
CA PHE A 242 6.88 -14.84 -1.47
C PHE A 242 6.47 -16.15 -2.16
N PRO A 243 5.19 -16.38 -2.51
CA PRO A 243 4.80 -17.56 -3.29
C PRO A 243 5.42 -17.59 -4.69
N VAL A 244 5.63 -16.43 -5.32
CA VAL A 244 6.28 -16.35 -6.65
C VAL A 244 7.75 -16.74 -6.56
N GLN A 245 8.48 -16.32 -5.52
CA GLN A 245 9.85 -16.76 -5.31
C GLN A 245 9.93 -18.29 -5.28
N THR A 246 9.13 -18.95 -4.44
CA THR A 246 9.08 -20.42 -4.36
C THR A 246 8.75 -21.04 -5.72
N ALA A 247 7.73 -20.52 -6.41
CA ALA A 247 7.33 -21.06 -7.70
C ALA A 247 8.42 -20.94 -8.78
N ILE A 248 9.19 -19.86 -8.79
CA ILE A 248 10.32 -19.67 -9.71
C ILE A 248 11.44 -20.65 -9.38
N GLU A 249 11.84 -20.78 -8.10
CA GLU A 249 12.88 -21.70 -7.67
C GLU A 249 12.55 -23.15 -8.02
N ASP A 250 11.31 -23.58 -7.75
CA ASP A 250 10.83 -24.92 -8.08
C ASP A 250 10.85 -25.16 -9.60
N ALA A 251 10.32 -24.23 -10.39
CA ALA A 251 10.27 -24.37 -11.84
C ALA A 251 11.66 -24.44 -12.49
N LEU A 252 12.62 -23.63 -12.02
CA LEU A 252 13.98 -23.62 -12.54
C LEU A 252 14.77 -24.86 -12.09
N THR A 253 14.54 -25.35 -10.87
CA THR A 253 15.11 -26.58 -10.37
C THR A 253 14.64 -27.77 -11.20
N GLU A 254 13.35 -27.87 -11.47
CA GLU A 254 12.76 -28.93 -12.32
C GLU A 254 13.26 -28.86 -13.75
N LEU A 255 13.30 -27.67 -14.35
CA LEU A 255 13.81 -27.45 -15.70
C LEU A 255 15.27 -27.93 -15.84
N LYS A 256 16.11 -27.63 -14.84
CA LYS A 256 17.51 -28.08 -14.82
C LYS A 256 17.62 -29.58 -14.65
N ALA A 257 16.82 -30.18 -13.76
CA ALA A 257 16.83 -31.64 -13.52
C ALA A 257 16.35 -32.45 -14.75
N ASN A 258 15.48 -31.86 -15.57
CA ASN A 258 14.89 -32.51 -16.76
C ASN A 258 15.60 -32.13 -18.08
N ASP A 259 16.85 -31.70 -18.04
CA ASP A 259 17.67 -31.33 -19.20
C ASP A 259 16.94 -30.34 -20.15
N GLY A 260 16.28 -29.34 -19.57
CA GLY A 260 15.57 -28.29 -20.31
C GLY A 260 14.15 -28.69 -20.80
N SER A 261 13.65 -29.86 -20.45
CA SER A 261 12.27 -30.25 -20.74
C SER A 261 11.32 -29.49 -19.80
N LEU A 262 10.33 -28.79 -20.39
CA LEU A 262 9.36 -28.02 -19.62
C LEU A 262 8.39 -28.94 -18.87
N ALA A 263 8.21 -28.66 -17.59
CA ALA A 263 7.17 -29.28 -16.78
C ALA A 263 5.75 -28.94 -17.30
N LYS A 264 4.79 -29.79 -17.00
CA LYS A 264 3.38 -29.50 -17.27
C LYS A 264 2.91 -28.42 -16.31
N SER A 265 2.72 -27.21 -16.81
CA SER A 265 2.12 -26.10 -16.06
C SER A 265 0.60 -26.13 -16.17
N ARG A 266 -0.10 -25.68 -15.09
CA ARG A 266 -1.54 -25.39 -15.14
C ARG A 266 -1.84 -24.15 -15.95
N ILE A 267 -0.88 -23.23 -16.05
CA ILE A 267 -0.97 -21.94 -16.74
C ILE A 267 -0.16 -22.04 -18.03
N GLY A 268 -0.81 -21.71 -19.14
CA GLY A 268 -0.17 -21.66 -20.46
C GLY A 268 -0.27 -20.27 -21.07
N VAL A 269 0.22 -20.17 -22.32
CA VAL A 269 0.19 -18.93 -23.10
C VAL A 269 -1.21 -18.33 -23.17
N LYS A 270 -2.24 -19.17 -23.37
CA LYS A 270 -3.64 -18.70 -23.47
C LYS A 270 -4.15 -18.07 -22.18
N ASP A 271 -3.81 -18.64 -21.02
CA ASP A 271 -4.26 -18.14 -19.71
C ASP A 271 -3.61 -16.80 -19.41
N CYS A 272 -2.32 -16.67 -19.66
CA CYS A 272 -1.59 -15.41 -19.53
C CYS A 272 -2.15 -14.36 -20.49
N THR A 273 -2.30 -14.70 -21.78
CA THR A 273 -2.81 -13.80 -22.81
C THR A 273 -4.22 -13.28 -22.48
N LYS A 274 -5.06 -14.09 -21.83
CA LYS A 274 -6.39 -13.66 -21.41
C LYS A 274 -6.30 -12.46 -20.45
N ILE A 275 -5.44 -12.51 -19.43
CA ILE A 275 -5.23 -11.39 -18.49
C ILE A 275 -4.75 -10.15 -19.24
N LEU A 276 -3.78 -10.30 -20.14
CA LEU A 276 -3.20 -9.19 -20.90
C LEU A 276 -4.24 -8.55 -21.85
N SER A 277 -5.11 -9.37 -22.47
CA SER A 277 -6.20 -8.88 -23.32
C SER A 277 -7.27 -8.13 -22.52
N GLU A 278 -7.61 -8.60 -21.33
CA GLU A 278 -8.50 -7.89 -20.42
C GLU A 278 -7.94 -6.51 -20.02
N ASN A 279 -6.63 -6.43 -19.72
CA ASN A 279 -5.94 -5.17 -19.45
C ASN A 279 -5.99 -4.20 -20.64
N LEU A 280 -5.76 -4.73 -21.85
CA LEU A 280 -5.83 -3.92 -23.07
C LEU A 280 -7.24 -3.38 -23.32
N ALA A 281 -8.28 -4.21 -23.13
CA ALA A 281 -9.67 -3.78 -23.26
C ALA A 281 -10.06 -2.67 -22.27
N ARG A 282 -9.59 -2.74 -21.03
CA ARG A 282 -9.82 -1.67 -20.03
C ARG A 282 -9.19 -0.33 -20.43
N ARG A 283 -8.04 -0.34 -21.11
CA ARG A 283 -7.41 0.88 -21.66
C ARG A 283 -8.22 1.50 -22.79
N GLY A 284 -8.74 0.68 -23.71
CA GLY A 284 -9.50 1.14 -24.88
C GLY A 284 -10.84 1.79 -24.53
N SER A 285 -11.44 1.45 -23.40
CA SER A 285 -12.75 1.98 -22.99
C SER A 285 -12.73 3.46 -22.60
N LYS A 286 -11.56 4.11 -22.51
CA LYS A 286 -11.40 5.53 -22.12
C LYS A 286 -10.73 6.40 -23.20
N CYS A 287 -10.40 5.83 -24.37
CA CYS A 287 -9.75 6.55 -25.46
C CYS A 287 -10.70 6.85 -26.64
N ILE A 288 -12.02 6.79 -26.42
CA ILE A 288 -13.04 7.18 -27.42
C ILE A 288 -13.96 8.23 -26.81
#